data_fc2117c6dbb579e335735d5fd9121cc8
#
_entry.id   fc2117c6dbb579e335735d5fd9121cc8
#
_cell.length_a   1.000
_cell.length_b   1.000
_cell.length_c   1.000
_cell.angle_alpha   90.00
_cell.angle_beta   90.00
_cell.angle_gamma   90.00
#
_symmetry.space_group_name_H-M   'P 1'
#
loop_
_entity.id
_entity.type
_entity.pdbx_description
1 polymer ?
#
loop_
_entity_poly.entity_id
_entity_poly.type
_entity_poly.pdbx_seq_one_letter_code
_entity_poly.pdbx_strand_id
1 'polypeptide(L)'
;QEDYRIFRGVLEESHPSLYWYTPKDSIDYYFEWGASRLTDSMQEYQFRNILTYVTSKIRCGHTSVRASKNAIRFSQRVRSYSFPLSIKTWGDTTIVTSNLNRKDSVITRGVILKSLEGRPIQTVLDSMFNHISADGYNLTHKYQAVSNSGTFRAMYAYYYGLRLRMAVE
;
A
#
# COMPACT_ATOMS: atom_id res chain seq x y z
N GLN A 1 -11.50 -7.51 17.18
CA GLN A 1 -12.26 -8.59 16.50
C GLN A 1 -13.63 -8.10 16.05
N GLU A 2 -14.37 -7.36 16.90
CA GLU A 2 -15.71 -6.85 16.58
C GLU A 2 -15.69 -5.95 15.34
N ASP A 3 -14.77 -5.00 15.25
CA ASP A 3 -14.65 -4.09 14.10
C ASP A 3 -14.39 -4.86 12.78
N TYR A 4 -13.67 -5.97 12.85
CA TYR A 4 -13.42 -6.81 11.68
C TYR A 4 -14.68 -7.56 11.25
N ARG A 5 -15.45 -8.05 12.20
CA ARG A 5 -16.75 -8.68 11.93
C ARG A 5 -17.71 -7.72 11.25
N ILE A 6 -17.76 -6.47 11.75
CA ILE A 6 -18.55 -5.39 11.12
C ILE A 6 -18.04 -5.11 9.70
N PHE A 7 -16.72 -4.99 9.51
CA PHE A 7 -16.12 -4.78 8.19
C PHE A 7 -16.55 -5.87 7.20
N ARG A 8 -16.44 -7.14 7.59
CA ARG A 8 -16.87 -8.27 6.75
C ARG A 8 -18.37 -8.20 6.43
N GLY A 9 -19.20 -8.03 7.46
CA GLY A 9 -20.66 -7.97 7.31
C GLY A 9 -21.10 -6.85 6.36
N VAL A 10 -20.52 -5.65 6.49
CA VAL A 10 -20.83 -4.52 5.58
C VAL A 10 -20.49 -4.86 4.13
N LEU A 11 -19.36 -5.52 3.88
CA LEU A 11 -18.98 -5.93 2.52
C LEU A 11 -19.92 -7.01 1.98
N GLU A 12 -20.23 -8.03 2.78
CA GLU A 12 -21.13 -9.12 2.36
C GLU A 12 -22.56 -8.66 2.09
N GLU A 13 -23.08 -7.70 2.88
CA GLU A 13 -24.45 -7.22 2.78
C GLU A 13 -24.63 -6.10 1.75
N SER A 14 -23.61 -5.25 1.57
CA SER A 14 -23.81 -3.98 0.86
C SER A 14 -22.91 -3.78 -0.35
N HIS A 15 -21.86 -4.62 -0.57
CA HIS A 15 -20.97 -4.41 -1.68
C HIS A 15 -21.53 -5.03 -2.97
N PRO A 16 -21.89 -4.23 -3.99
CA PRO A 16 -22.67 -4.72 -5.15
C PRO A 16 -21.89 -5.69 -6.05
N SER A 17 -20.56 -5.65 -5.99
CA SER A 17 -19.66 -6.42 -6.87
C SER A 17 -18.62 -7.25 -6.10
N LEU A 18 -18.95 -7.69 -4.89
CA LEU A 18 -18.00 -8.39 -4.01
C LEU A 18 -17.36 -9.62 -4.67
N TYR A 19 -18.11 -10.31 -5.50
CA TYR A 19 -17.70 -11.58 -6.12
C TYR A 19 -17.53 -11.51 -7.64
N TRP A 20 -17.51 -10.32 -8.25
CA TRP A 20 -17.45 -10.17 -9.71
C TRP A 20 -16.13 -10.62 -10.32
N TYR A 21 -15.03 -10.27 -9.69
CA TYR A 21 -13.68 -10.54 -10.21
C TYR A 21 -12.94 -11.61 -9.42
N THR A 22 -13.38 -11.86 -8.21
CA THR A 22 -12.79 -12.85 -7.32
C THR A 22 -13.89 -13.76 -6.80
N PRO A 23 -13.83 -15.07 -7.06
CA PRO A 23 -14.85 -16.03 -6.61
C PRO A 23 -15.09 -15.99 -5.10
N LYS A 24 -16.28 -16.39 -4.69
CA LYS A 24 -16.72 -16.33 -3.28
C LYS A 24 -15.76 -17.07 -2.33
N ASP A 25 -15.37 -18.29 -2.65
CA ASP A 25 -14.45 -19.12 -1.86
C ASP A 25 -13.09 -18.43 -1.68
N SER A 26 -12.60 -17.73 -2.69
CA SER A 26 -11.38 -16.95 -2.60
C SER A 26 -11.56 -15.70 -1.72
N ILE A 27 -12.69 -15.01 -1.80
CA ILE A 27 -13.00 -13.87 -0.93
C ILE A 27 -13.15 -14.36 0.51
N ASP A 28 -13.85 -15.48 0.75
CA ASP A 28 -13.97 -16.08 2.08
C ASP A 28 -12.60 -16.44 2.65
N TYR A 29 -11.72 -17.04 1.84
CA TYR A 29 -10.34 -17.30 2.24
C TYR A 29 -9.60 -16.02 2.67
N TYR A 30 -9.75 -14.91 1.94
CA TYR A 30 -9.11 -13.65 2.32
C TYR A 30 -9.72 -13.04 3.58
N PHE A 31 -11.01 -13.22 3.83
CA PHE A 31 -11.63 -12.83 5.10
C PHE A 31 -11.05 -13.65 6.27
N GLU A 32 -10.96 -14.98 6.13
CA GLU A 32 -10.36 -15.83 7.17
C GLU A 32 -8.87 -15.52 7.37
N TRP A 33 -8.13 -15.28 6.29
CA TRP A 33 -6.75 -14.83 6.35
C TRP A 33 -6.63 -13.53 7.17
N GLY A 34 -7.49 -12.57 6.94
CA GLY A 34 -7.50 -11.30 7.68
C GLY A 34 -7.83 -11.51 9.15
N ALA A 35 -8.87 -12.31 9.44
CA ALA A 35 -9.28 -12.63 10.81
C ALA A 35 -8.15 -13.30 11.61
N SER A 36 -7.40 -14.23 10.99
CA SER A 36 -6.30 -14.96 11.64
C SER A 36 -5.10 -14.09 12.03
N ARG A 37 -5.03 -12.84 11.52
CA ARG A 37 -3.94 -11.91 11.80
C ARG A 37 -4.26 -10.87 12.85
N LEU A 38 -5.47 -10.91 13.41
CA LEU A 38 -5.89 -9.97 14.44
C LEU A 38 -5.27 -10.32 15.79
N THR A 39 -4.70 -9.32 16.45
CA THR A 39 -4.20 -9.41 17.82
C THR A 39 -4.81 -8.33 18.70
N ASP A 40 -4.92 -8.57 20.00
CA ASP A 40 -5.60 -7.66 20.94
C ASP A 40 -4.87 -6.30 21.11
N SER A 41 -3.55 -6.27 20.89
CA SER A 41 -2.71 -5.08 21.05
C SER A 41 -2.35 -4.40 19.73
N MET A 42 -3.13 -4.68 18.67
CA MET A 42 -2.85 -4.16 17.32
C MET A 42 -3.05 -2.65 17.25
N GLN A 43 -2.10 -1.95 16.64
CA GLN A 43 -2.21 -0.54 16.31
C GLN A 43 -3.17 -0.33 15.13
N GLU A 44 -3.84 0.83 15.06
CA GLU A 44 -4.80 1.15 13.99
C GLU A 44 -4.20 0.94 12.59
N TYR A 45 -2.96 1.35 12.36
CA TYR A 45 -2.33 1.19 11.06
C TYR A 45 -2.10 -0.27 10.67
N GLN A 46 -1.83 -1.16 11.63
CA GLN A 46 -1.67 -2.59 11.39
C GLN A 46 -3.03 -3.22 11.03
N PHE A 47 -4.07 -2.86 11.77
CA PHE A 47 -5.44 -3.28 11.48
C PHE A 47 -5.87 -2.80 10.09
N ARG A 48 -5.70 -1.51 9.78
CA ARG A 48 -6.01 -0.95 8.48
C ARG A 48 -5.25 -1.65 7.34
N ASN A 49 -4.02 -2.07 7.56
CA ASN A 49 -3.26 -2.81 6.56
C ASN A 49 -3.92 -4.15 6.21
N ILE A 50 -4.39 -4.89 7.22
CA ILE A 50 -5.15 -6.14 7.01
C ILE A 50 -6.41 -5.83 6.18
N LEU A 51 -7.17 -4.83 6.57
CA LEU A 51 -8.39 -4.44 5.85
C LEU A 51 -8.08 -4.04 4.40
N THR A 52 -7.02 -3.26 4.18
CA THR A 52 -6.61 -2.81 2.84
C THR A 52 -6.20 -4.00 1.97
N TYR A 53 -5.47 -4.97 2.53
CA TYR A 53 -5.12 -6.19 1.82
C TYR A 53 -6.37 -6.96 1.37
N VAL A 54 -7.28 -7.25 2.31
CA VAL A 54 -8.53 -7.96 2.00
C VAL A 54 -9.35 -7.21 0.96
N THR A 55 -9.53 -5.89 1.14
CA THR A 55 -10.28 -5.04 0.22
C THR A 55 -9.68 -5.05 -1.20
N SER A 56 -8.35 -5.09 -1.32
CA SER A 56 -7.68 -5.14 -2.62
C SER A 56 -8.00 -6.40 -3.42
N LYS A 57 -8.38 -7.50 -2.73
CA LYS A 57 -8.72 -8.79 -3.35
C LYS A 57 -10.14 -8.81 -3.95
N ILE A 58 -10.99 -7.87 -3.56
CA ILE A 58 -12.31 -7.67 -4.19
C ILE A 58 -12.16 -7.17 -5.63
N ARG A 59 -11.04 -6.47 -5.92
CA ARG A 59 -10.74 -5.90 -7.24
C ARG A 59 -11.76 -4.85 -7.70
N CYS A 60 -12.20 -4.02 -6.75
CA CYS A 60 -13.05 -2.86 -7.01
C CYS A 60 -12.27 -1.59 -6.62
N GLY A 61 -11.91 -0.77 -7.60
CA GLY A 61 -11.13 0.47 -7.41
C GLY A 61 -11.88 1.54 -6.59
N HIS A 62 -13.19 1.42 -6.49
CA HIS A 62 -14.04 2.33 -5.72
C HIS A 62 -14.16 1.94 -4.24
N THR A 63 -13.64 0.77 -3.85
CA THR A 63 -13.65 0.29 -2.47
C THR A 63 -12.27 0.48 -1.84
N SER A 64 -12.18 1.31 -0.81
CA SER A 64 -10.91 1.64 -0.17
C SER A 64 -11.06 1.79 1.34
N VAL A 65 -10.00 1.48 2.06
CA VAL A 65 -9.89 1.68 3.51
C VAL A 65 -9.05 2.92 3.78
N ARG A 66 -9.57 3.84 4.58
CA ARG A 66 -8.88 5.08 4.94
C ARG A 66 -8.46 5.07 6.41
N ALA A 67 -7.45 5.86 6.73
CA ALA A 67 -7.07 6.10 8.12
C ALA A 67 -8.23 6.72 8.91
N SER A 68 -8.38 6.33 10.17
CA SER A 68 -9.36 6.92 11.05
C SER A 68 -9.08 8.41 11.26
N LYS A 69 -10.12 9.18 11.62
CA LYS A 69 -9.97 10.61 11.93
C LYS A 69 -8.94 10.86 13.04
N ASN A 70 -8.88 9.97 14.02
CA ASN A 70 -7.93 10.06 15.12
C ASN A 70 -6.49 9.78 14.65
N ALA A 71 -6.26 8.77 13.81
CA ALA A 71 -4.96 8.49 13.23
C ALA A 71 -4.46 9.66 12.37
N ILE A 72 -5.35 10.28 11.58
CA ILE A 72 -5.01 11.47 10.78
C ILE A 72 -4.61 12.64 11.69
N ARG A 73 -5.40 12.93 12.73
CA ARG A 73 -5.08 13.99 13.69
C ARG A 73 -3.77 13.76 14.42
N PHE A 74 -3.49 12.51 14.79
CA PHE A 74 -2.22 12.13 15.42
C PHE A 74 -1.05 12.34 14.48
N SER A 75 -1.15 11.86 13.24
CA SER A 75 -0.07 11.99 12.24
C SER A 75 0.27 13.45 11.91
N GLN A 76 -0.69 14.36 11.98
CA GLN A 76 -0.47 15.79 11.79
C GLN A 76 0.32 16.46 12.93
N ARG A 77 0.30 15.86 14.13
CA ARG A 77 1.01 16.39 15.31
C ARG A 77 2.43 15.84 15.47
N VAL A 78 2.71 14.70 14.85
CA VAL A 78 4.00 14.03 14.97
C VAL A 78 4.83 14.32 13.72
N ARG A 79 6.03 14.86 13.93
CA ARG A 79 7.00 15.01 12.85
C ARG A 79 7.49 13.63 12.43
N SER A 80 7.04 13.15 11.29
CA SER A 80 7.48 11.88 10.72
C SER A 80 8.53 12.10 9.64
N TYR A 81 9.53 11.23 9.61
CA TYR A 81 10.42 11.14 8.48
C TYR A 81 9.70 10.52 7.30
N SER A 82 10.08 10.91 6.10
CA SER A 82 9.50 10.38 4.87
C SER A 82 10.60 9.70 4.05
N PHE A 83 10.26 8.62 3.37
CA PHE A 83 11.15 8.04 2.38
C PHE A 83 11.49 9.10 1.32
N PRO A 84 12.78 9.29 0.95
CA PRO A 84 13.18 10.49 0.22
C PRO A 84 12.77 10.49 -1.26
N LEU A 85 12.61 9.31 -1.88
CA LEU A 85 12.40 9.23 -3.33
C LEU A 85 10.92 9.20 -3.70
N SER A 86 10.56 9.98 -4.71
CA SER A 86 9.33 9.78 -5.49
C SER A 86 9.71 9.09 -6.80
N ILE A 87 8.83 8.26 -7.29
CA ILE A 87 9.08 7.46 -8.49
C ILE A 87 7.97 7.63 -9.53
N LYS A 88 8.28 7.24 -10.75
CA LYS A 88 7.32 6.89 -11.79
C LYS A 88 7.67 5.49 -12.27
N THR A 89 6.67 4.63 -12.34
CA THR A 89 6.87 3.24 -12.75
C THR A 89 5.83 2.80 -13.78
N TRP A 90 6.26 1.95 -14.70
CA TRP A 90 5.41 1.30 -15.70
C TRP A 90 6.14 0.04 -16.21
N GLY A 91 5.42 -1.06 -16.33
CA GLY A 91 6.02 -2.33 -16.72
C GLY A 91 7.17 -2.71 -15.77
N ASP A 92 8.33 -2.94 -16.35
CA ASP A 92 9.59 -3.31 -15.66
C ASP A 92 10.47 -2.10 -15.31
N THR A 93 10.07 -0.91 -15.70
CA THR A 93 10.88 0.30 -15.57
C THR A 93 10.37 1.20 -14.44
N THR A 94 11.29 1.59 -13.56
CA THR A 94 11.04 2.55 -12.47
C THR A 94 12.10 3.64 -12.50
N ILE A 95 11.66 4.89 -12.54
CA ILE A 95 12.56 6.05 -12.50
C ILE A 95 12.29 6.92 -11.27
N VAL A 96 13.32 7.57 -10.79
CA VAL A 96 13.23 8.59 -9.76
C VAL A 96 12.68 9.89 -10.39
N THR A 97 11.61 10.42 -9.81
CA THR A 97 11.03 11.71 -10.25
C THR A 97 11.43 12.87 -9.35
N SER A 98 11.69 12.60 -8.07
CA SER A 98 12.25 13.58 -7.14
C SER A 98 12.96 12.90 -5.98
N ASN A 99 13.95 13.60 -5.42
CA ASN A 99 14.66 13.22 -4.21
C ASN A 99 14.57 14.38 -3.20
N LEU A 100 14.07 14.11 -1.99
CA LEU A 100 14.01 15.11 -0.91
C LEU A 100 15.39 15.47 -0.38
N ASN A 101 16.38 14.58 -0.50
CA ASN A 101 17.77 14.88 -0.20
C ASN A 101 18.39 15.69 -1.36
N ARG A 102 18.27 17.00 -1.30
CA ARG A 102 18.77 17.89 -2.34
C ARG A 102 20.30 17.95 -2.43
N LYS A 103 21.03 17.37 -1.46
CA LYS A 103 22.49 17.28 -1.47
C LYS A 103 22.99 16.03 -2.19
N ASP A 104 22.09 15.11 -2.52
CA ASP A 104 22.43 13.89 -3.25
C ASP A 104 22.60 14.21 -4.74
N SER A 105 23.82 14.06 -5.22
CA SER A 105 24.19 14.30 -6.61
C SER A 105 24.12 13.03 -7.47
N VAL A 106 23.90 11.86 -6.87
CA VAL A 106 23.89 10.57 -7.55
C VAL A 106 22.45 10.17 -7.90
N ILE A 107 21.57 10.17 -6.90
CA ILE A 107 20.17 9.76 -7.10
C ILE A 107 19.34 10.99 -7.47
N THR A 108 19.45 11.39 -8.72
CA THR A 108 18.77 12.56 -9.27
C THR A 108 17.53 12.16 -10.08
N ARG A 109 16.76 13.15 -10.52
CA ARG A 109 15.61 12.91 -11.39
C ARG A 109 16.04 12.25 -12.70
N GLY A 110 15.30 11.19 -13.10
CA GLY A 110 15.53 10.43 -14.33
C GLY A 110 16.40 9.18 -14.13
N VAL A 111 17.03 9.01 -12.97
CA VAL A 111 17.78 7.80 -12.65
C VAL A 111 16.85 6.60 -12.61
N ILE A 112 17.27 5.50 -13.21
CA ILE A 112 16.55 4.21 -13.14
C ILE A 112 16.83 3.58 -11.78
N LEU A 113 15.77 3.24 -11.08
CA LEU A 113 15.81 2.59 -9.78
C LEU A 113 15.68 1.07 -9.97
N LYS A 114 16.72 0.31 -9.63
CA LYS A 114 16.76 -1.14 -9.77
C LYS A 114 16.47 -1.88 -8.48
N SER A 115 17.02 -1.40 -7.38
CA SER A 115 16.85 -2.03 -6.08
C SER A 115 16.83 -1.03 -4.92
N LEU A 116 16.22 -1.44 -3.81
CA LEU A 116 16.22 -0.73 -2.53
C LEU A 116 16.57 -1.72 -1.42
N GLU A 117 17.63 -1.46 -0.67
CA GLU A 117 18.10 -2.35 0.40
C GLU A 117 18.33 -3.79 -0.09
N GLY A 118 18.87 -3.93 -1.31
CA GLY A 118 19.12 -5.21 -1.95
C GLY A 118 17.88 -5.95 -2.46
N ARG A 119 16.68 -5.33 -2.32
CA ARG A 119 15.44 -5.90 -2.88
C ARG A 119 15.18 -5.31 -4.26
N PRO A 120 14.98 -6.14 -5.30
CA PRO A 120 14.57 -5.65 -6.61
C PRO A 120 13.35 -4.74 -6.49
N ILE A 121 13.34 -3.64 -7.23
CA ILE A 121 12.24 -2.65 -7.15
C ILE A 121 10.90 -3.29 -7.51
N GLN A 122 10.86 -4.24 -8.43
CA GLN A 122 9.64 -4.94 -8.80
C GLN A 122 9.05 -5.70 -7.61
N THR A 123 9.88 -6.40 -6.81
CA THR A 123 9.43 -7.09 -5.58
C THR A 123 8.82 -6.10 -4.57
N VAL A 124 9.40 -4.90 -4.47
CA VAL A 124 8.88 -3.84 -3.61
C VAL A 124 7.52 -3.36 -4.11
N LEU A 125 7.38 -3.14 -5.41
CA LEU A 125 6.12 -2.73 -6.04
C LEU A 125 5.03 -3.79 -5.92
N ASP A 126 5.36 -5.06 -6.14
CA ASP A 126 4.42 -6.18 -6.03
C ASP A 126 3.85 -6.29 -4.61
N SER A 127 4.69 -6.06 -3.59
CA SER A 127 4.24 -5.98 -2.20
C SER A 127 3.21 -4.85 -2.00
N MET A 128 3.46 -3.68 -2.58
CA MET A 128 2.56 -2.53 -2.50
C MET A 128 1.26 -2.77 -3.26
N PHE A 129 1.33 -3.41 -4.43
CA PHE A 129 0.16 -3.72 -5.27
C PHE A 129 -0.85 -4.62 -4.58
N ASN A 130 -0.42 -5.42 -3.60
CA ASN A 130 -1.31 -6.22 -2.77
C ASN A 130 -2.21 -5.40 -1.84
N HIS A 131 -1.98 -4.09 -1.74
CA HIS A 131 -2.74 -3.18 -0.89
C HIS A 131 -3.39 -2.03 -1.67
N ILE A 132 -3.37 -2.09 -3.00
CA ILE A 132 -3.98 -1.10 -3.87
C ILE A 132 -5.16 -1.75 -4.57
N SER A 133 -6.37 -1.24 -4.28
CA SER A 133 -7.58 -1.62 -5.00
C SER A 133 -7.53 -1.08 -6.42
N ALA A 134 -7.97 -1.89 -7.37
CA ALA A 134 -8.13 -1.52 -8.77
C ALA A 134 -9.28 -2.33 -9.36
N ASP A 135 -9.92 -1.82 -10.41
CA ASP A 135 -11.02 -2.53 -11.05
C ASP A 135 -10.51 -3.73 -11.85
N GLY A 136 -11.01 -4.90 -11.49
CA GLY A 136 -10.64 -6.16 -12.13
C GLY A 136 -9.13 -6.43 -12.09
N TYR A 137 -8.55 -6.57 -13.27
CA TYR A 137 -7.12 -6.88 -13.45
C TYR A 137 -6.30 -5.65 -13.92
N ASN A 138 -6.80 -4.44 -13.67
CA ASN A 138 -6.18 -3.20 -14.13
C ASN A 138 -4.89 -2.87 -13.36
N LEU A 139 -3.75 -3.35 -13.87
CA LEU A 139 -2.43 -3.02 -13.32
C LEU A 139 -2.04 -1.56 -13.58
N THR A 140 -2.54 -0.95 -14.66
CA THR A 140 -2.22 0.45 -14.99
C THR A 140 -2.62 1.39 -13.86
N HIS A 141 -3.78 1.15 -13.25
CA HIS A 141 -4.21 1.90 -12.08
C HIS A 141 -3.21 1.78 -10.91
N LYS A 142 -2.72 0.57 -10.63
CA LYS A 142 -1.74 0.32 -9.56
C LYS A 142 -0.42 1.05 -9.82
N TYR A 143 0.08 0.99 -11.06
CA TYR A 143 1.27 1.75 -11.47
C TYR A 143 1.06 3.27 -11.29
N GLN A 144 -0.09 3.79 -11.69
CA GLN A 144 -0.40 5.20 -11.51
C GLN A 144 -0.53 5.58 -10.02
N ALA A 145 -1.15 4.74 -9.20
CA ALA A 145 -1.31 4.97 -7.78
C ALA A 145 0.04 5.10 -7.06
N VAL A 146 0.98 4.15 -7.27
CA VAL A 146 2.31 4.23 -6.64
C VAL A 146 3.17 5.35 -7.22
N SER A 147 2.93 5.73 -8.48
CA SER A 147 3.62 6.84 -9.14
C SER A 147 3.13 8.22 -8.69
N ASN A 148 2.00 8.27 -7.98
CA ASN A 148 1.50 9.53 -7.44
C ASN A 148 2.43 10.02 -6.33
N SER A 149 2.69 11.31 -6.35
CA SER A 149 3.62 11.97 -5.43
C SER A 149 3.25 11.68 -3.97
N GLY A 150 4.15 11.05 -3.26
CA GLY A 150 3.99 10.70 -1.86
C GLY A 150 3.43 9.31 -1.57
N THR A 151 2.67 8.68 -2.50
CA THR A 151 2.11 7.33 -2.26
C THR A 151 3.22 6.29 -2.08
N PHE A 152 4.17 6.20 -3.02
CA PHE A 152 5.31 5.31 -2.89
C PHE A 152 6.09 5.55 -1.58
N ARG A 153 6.37 6.82 -1.26
CA ARG A 153 7.10 7.20 -0.05
C ARG A 153 6.39 6.75 1.22
N ALA A 154 5.08 6.97 1.29
CA ALA A 154 4.29 6.58 2.44
C ALA A 154 4.21 5.05 2.58
N MET A 155 3.98 4.35 1.48
CA MET A 155 3.91 2.89 1.48
C MET A 155 5.27 2.26 1.79
N TYR A 156 6.37 2.78 1.24
CA TYR A 156 7.71 2.29 1.54
C TYR A 156 8.04 2.44 3.03
N ALA A 157 7.82 3.64 3.58
CA ALA A 157 8.03 3.91 5.01
C ALA A 157 7.20 2.97 5.89
N TYR A 158 5.99 2.69 5.47
CA TYR A 158 5.06 1.82 6.18
C TYR A 158 5.50 0.35 6.17
N TYR A 159 5.83 -0.21 5.00
CA TYR A 159 6.13 -1.65 4.87
C TYR A 159 7.56 -2.03 5.26
N TYR A 160 8.51 -1.15 5.00
CA TYR A 160 9.94 -1.44 5.15
C TYR A 160 10.62 -0.64 6.25
N GLY A 161 9.91 0.34 6.81
CA GLY A 161 10.46 1.28 7.78
C GLY A 161 11.40 2.30 7.13
N LEU A 162 11.87 3.22 7.95
CA LEU A 162 12.84 4.24 7.52
C LEU A 162 14.16 4.01 8.23
N ARG A 163 15.26 4.06 7.49
CA ARG A 163 16.62 3.99 7.99
C ARG A 163 17.34 5.31 7.73
N LEU A 164 18.30 5.65 8.59
CA LEU A 164 19.15 6.83 8.41
C LEU A 164 20.02 6.75 7.15
N ARG A 165 20.40 5.55 6.76
CA ARG A 165 21.14 5.26 5.53
C ARG A 165 20.46 4.13 4.81
N MET A 166 20.34 4.22 3.50
CA MET A 166 19.70 3.23 2.65
C MET A 166 20.57 2.93 1.44
N ALA A 167 20.65 1.65 1.07
CA ALA A 167 21.29 1.22 -0.15
C ALA A 167 20.31 1.37 -1.32
N VAL A 168 20.75 2.01 -2.39
CA VAL A 168 19.96 2.25 -3.61
C VAL A 168 20.82 1.91 -4.82
N GLU A 169 20.27 1.17 -5.76
CA GLU A 169 20.87 0.82 -7.03
C GLU A 169 19.99 1.25 -8.21
#